data_d0784e53ab9d7d348d9d1a40f672ca86
#
_entry.id   d0784e53ab9d7d348d9d1a40f672ca86
#
_cell.length_a   1.000
_cell.length_b   1.000
_cell.length_c   1.000
_cell.angle_alpha   90.00
_cell.angle_beta   90.00
_cell.angle_gamma   90.00
#
_symmetry.space_group_name_H-M   'P 1'
#
loop_
_entity.id
_entity.type
_entity.pdbx_description
1 polymer ?
#
loop_
_entity_poly.entity_id
_entity_poly.type
_entity_poly.pdbx_seq_one_letter_code
_entity_poly.pdbx_strand_id
1 'polypeptide(L)'
;TTTSRFEHKIIVENFGYEDGDAPILGFTRWDVLEDSSKPEEKIILAMPTWRSWLEEKSAEEFKASDYYKNYMKLLQSQKLARILKENDVKLIFYIHPKFKDYLSEFNVSGDNIELIPFGTEPLNEIMKKCSMLITDYSSVCWDVCYLDKPVLFYQFDYDMYMQAHGS
;
A
#
# COMPACT_ATOMS: atom_id res chain seq x y z
N THR A 1 2.95 8.66 -21.34
CA THR A 1 1.61 8.02 -21.42
C THR A 1 0.80 8.39 -20.19
N THR A 2 -0.51 8.38 -20.33
CA THR A 2 -1.48 8.62 -19.25
C THR A 2 -2.41 7.42 -19.12
N THR A 3 -3.06 7.29 -17.97
CA THR A 3 -3.92 6.13 -17.65
C THR A 3 -5.40 6.41 -17.90
N SER A 4 -5.77 7.69 -18.00
CA SER A 4 -7.16 8.10 -18.14
C SER A 4 -7.28 9.44 -18.88
N ARG A 5 -8.48 9.75 -19.38
CA ARG A 5 -8.78 11.06 -19.95
C ARG A 5 -8.62 12.20 -18.94
N PHE A 6 -8.86 11.92 -17.67
CA PHE A 6 -8.69 12.91 -16.60
C PHE A 6 -7.20 13.25 -16.39
N GLU A 7 -6.33 12.24 -16.29
CA GLU A 7 -4.89 12.45 -16.18
C GLU A 7 -4.32 13.12 -17.43
N HIS A 8 -4.73 12.69 -18.62
CA HIS A 8 -4.35 13.33 -19.90
C HIS A 8 -4.68 14.82 -19.87
N LYS A 9 -5.90 15.18 -19.46
CA LYS A 9 -6.32 16.60 -19.35
C LYS A 9 -5.41 17.39 -18.40
N ILE A 10 -5.07 16.84 -17.24
CA ILE A 10 -4.15 17.47 -16.29
C ILE A 10 -2.77 17.70 -16.94
N ILE A 11 -2.23 16.70 -17.63
CA ILE A 11 -0.92 16.79 -18.29
C ILE A 11 -0.90 17.88 -19.35
N VAL A 12 -1.93 17.94 -20.19
CA VAL A 12 -2.03 18.96 -21.26
C VAL A 12 -2.27 20.36 -20.66
N GLU A 13 -3.25 20.51 -19.77
CA GLU A 13 -3.66 21.83 -19.27
C GLU A 13 -2.68 22.44 -18.24
N ASN A 14 -2.09 21.60 -17.37
CA ASN A 14 -1.31 22.10 -16.23
C ASN A 14 0.21 21.97 -16.46
N PHE A 15 0.65 21.03 -17.30
CA PHE A 15 2.07 20.78 -17.53
C PHE A 15 2.56 21.25 -18.92
N GLY A 16 1.68 21.78 -19.76
CA GLY A 16 2.03 22.41 -21.03
C GLY A 16 2.43 21.44 -22.14
N TYR A 17 2.01 20.18 -22.05
CA TYR A 17 2.20 19.20 -23.12
C TYR A 17 1.14 19.39 -24.22
N GLU A 18 1.46 19.05 -25.45
CA GLU A 18 0.47 18.99 -26.53
C GLU A 18 -0.40 17.73 -26.41
N ASP A 19 -1.60 17.76 -26.98
CA ASP A 19 -2.58 16.66 -26.91
C ASP A 19 -1.99 15.32 -27.39
N GLY A 20 -1.15 15.34 -28.43
CA GLY A 20 -0.50 14.15 -28.97
C GLY A 20 0.68 13.62 -28.15
N ASP A 21 1.24 14.41 -27.21
CA ASP A 21 2.42 14.03 -26.42
C ASP A 21 2.09 13.08 -25.27
N ALA A 22 0.82 13.04 -24.85
CA ALA A 22 0.36 12.30 -23.68
C ALA A 22 -0.72 11.25 -24.03
N PRO A 23 -0.43 10.26 -24.88
CA PRO A 23 -1.44 9.26 -25.27
C PRO A 23 -1.96 8.47 -24.07
N ILE A 24 -3.25 8.12 -24.12
CA ILE A 24 -3.93 7.35 -23.07
C ILE A 24 -3.72 5.85 -23.36
N LEU A 25 -2.70 5.27 -22.75
CA LEU A 25 -2.29 3.88 -23.00
C LEU A 25 -2.30 3.00 -21.72
N GLY A 26 -2.55 3.59 -20.55
CA GLY A 26 -2.38 2.90 -19.28
C GLY A 26 -0.92 2.87 -18.80
N PHE A 27 -0.67 2.18 -17.71
CA PHE A 27 0.70 1.97 -17.21
C PHE A 27 1.34 0.80 -17.92
N THR A 28 2.55 0.97 -18.43
CA THR A 28 3.33 -0.11 -19.08
C THR A 28 3.59 -1.31 -18.15
N ARG A 29 3.66 -1.08 -16.84
CA ARG A 29 3.80 -2.16 -15.86
C ARG A 29 2.59 -3.10 -15.79
N TRP A 30 1.43 -2.68 -16.29
CA TRP A 30 0.24 -3.53 -16.32
C TRP A 30 0.30 -4.63 -17.38
N ASP A 31 1.16 -4.48 -18.41
CA ASP A 31 1.35 -5.51 -19.45
C ASP A 31 1.87 -6.84 -18.89
N VAL A 32 2.51 -6.80 -17.72
CA VAL A 32 3.07 -7.98 -17.03
C VAL A 32 2.41 -8.23 -15.67
N LEU A 33 1.36 -7.49 -15.34
CA LEU A 33 0.64 -7.60 -14.08
C LEU A 33 -0.59 -8.49 -14.27
N GLU A 34 -0.39 -9.80 -14.06
CA GLU A 34 -1.44 -10.81 -14.17
C GLU A 34 -1.82 -11.36 -12.79
N ASP A 35 -3.11 -11.61 -12.55
CA ASP A 35 -3.56 -12.24 -11.32
C ASP A 35 -3.05 -13.68 -11.21
N SER A 36 -2.34 -13.96 -10.13
CA SER A 36 -1.86 -15.29 -9.76
C SER A 36 -2.33 -15.71 -8.37
N SER A 37 -3.37 -15.04 -7.85
CA SER A 37 -4.00 -15.42 -6.57
C SER A 37 -4.62 -16.80 -6.67
N LYS A 38 -4.61 -17.53 -5.55
CA LYS A 38 -5.17 -18.87 -5.46
C LYS A 38 -6.26 -18.89 -4.40
N PRO A 39 -7.42 -19.51 -4.67
CA PRO A 39 -8.52 -19.58 -3.71
C PRO A 39 -8.13 -20.24 -2.37
N GLU A 40 -7.16 -21.14 -2.40
CA GLU A 40 -6.61 -21.85 -1.23
C GLU A 40 -5.54 -21.04 -0.47
N GLU A 41 -4.96 -19.99 -1.09
CA GLU A 41 -3.95 -19.12 -0.46
C GLU A 41 -4.49 -17.69 -0.35
N LYS A 42 -5.33 -17.43 0.63
CA LYS A 42 -5.93 -16.10 0.83
C LYS A 42 -4.94 -15.16 1.48
N ILE A 43 -4.46 -14.18 0.73
CA ILE A 43 -3.46 -13.20 1.19
C ILE A 43 -4.06 -11.80 1.19
N ILE A 44 -4.00 -11.11 2.31
CA ILE A 44 -4.25 -9.67 2.42
C ILE A 44 -2.89 -8.97 2.44
N LEU A 45 -2.64 -8.07 1.49
CA LEU A 45 -1.49 -7.19 1.51
C LEU A 45 -1.85 -5.90 2.26
N ALA A 46 -1.16 -5.62 3.36
CA ALA A 46 -1.23 -4.32 4.03
C ALA A 46 0.01 -3.51 3.69
N MET A 47 -0.16 -2.45 2.90
CA MET A 47 0.94 -1.62 2.42
C MET A 47 0.67 -0.14 2.68
N PRO A 48 1.17 0.42 3.80
CA PRO A 48 1.03 1.83 4.12
C PRO A 48 1.96 2.71 3.28
N THR A 49 1.49 3.93 2.98
CA THR A 49 2.31 4.99 2.41
C THR A 49 3.22 5.57 3.50
N TRP A 50 4.44 5.92 3.13
CA TRP A 50 5.33 6.64 4.03
C TRP A 50 4.82 8.07 4.31
N ARG A 51 5.30 8.65 5.40
CA ARG A 51 4.99 10.02 5.80
C ARG A 51 6.26 10.86 5.74
N SER A 52 6.27 11.92 4.92
CA SER A 52 7.46 12.77 4.74
C SER A 52 7.94 13.39 6.05
N TRP A 53 7.03 13.73 6.95
CA TRP A 53 7.36 14.30 8.27
C TRP A 53 7.91 13.29 9.29
N LEU A 54 7.93 12.00 8.95
CA LEU A 54 8.54 10.93 9.76
C LEU A 54 9.86 10.42 9.18
N GLU A 55 10.32 11.00 8.05
CA GLU A 55 11.63 10.68 7.50
C GLU A 55 12.74 11.08 8.47
N GLU A 56 13.77 10.26 8.61
CA GLU A 56 14.95 10.53 9.44
C GLU A 56 14.68 10.77 10.93
N LYS A 57 13.52 10.36 11.43
CA LYS A 57 13.20 10.42 12.86
C LYS A 57 13.93 9.34 13.64
N SER A 58 14.18 9.59 14.93
CA SER A 58 14.62 8.52 15.84
C SER A 58 13.54 7.45 16.00
N ALA A 59 13.92 6.25 16.43
CA ALA A 59 12.97 5.17 16.71
C ALA A 59 11.93 5.59 17.76
N GLU A 60 12.33 6.38 18.75
CA GLU A 60 11.44 6.91 19.80
C GLU A 60 10.41 7.88 19.22
N GLU A 61 10.83 8.81 18.38
CA GLU A 61 9.93 9.76 17.71
C GLU A 61 8.98 9.04 16.75
N PHE A 62 9.50 8.05 15.99
CA PHE A 62 8.68 7.23 15.10
C PHE A 62 7.60 6.48 15.88
N LYS A 63 7.96 5.81 16.98
CA LYS A 63 7.01 5.10 17.88
C LYS A 63 6.00 6.03 18.56
N ALA A 64 6.34 7.28 18.78
CA ALA A 64 5.43 8.28 19.34
C ALA A 64 4.38 8.75 18.31
N SER A 65 4.60 8.53 17.01
CA SER A 65 3.72 9.00 15.94
C SER A 65 2.38 8.27 15.90
N ASP A 66 1.36 8.95 15.36
CA ASP A 66 0.05 8.34 15.09
C ASP A 66 0.13 7.27 14.00
N TYR A 67 1.05 7.40 13.04
CA TYR A 67 1.33 6.38 12.05
C TYR A 67 1.67 5.04 12.70
N TYR A 68 2.71 5.01 13.54
CA TYR A 68 3.13 3.80 14.23
C TYR A 68 2.02 3.24 15.14
N LYS A 69 1.41 4.09 15.95
CA LYS A 69 0.36 3.68 16.91
C LYS A 69 -0.84 3.04 16.21
N ASN A 70 -1.30 3.60 15.10
CA ASN A 70 -2.45 3.06 14.38
C ASN A 70 -2.12 1.74 13.67
N TYR A 71 -0.95 1.61 13.02
CA TYR A 71 -0.55 0.33 12.42
C TYR A 71 -0.24 -0.72 13.48
N MET A 72 0.36 -0.37 14.63
CA MET A 72 0.51 -1.29 15.75
C MET A 72 -0.83 -1.77 16.30
N LYS A 73 -1.81 -0.86 16.44
CA LYS A 73 -3.18 -1.22 16.84
C LYS A 73 -3.83 -2.21 15.86
N LEU A 74 -3.59 -2.05 14.56
CA LEU A 74 -4.05 -3.00 13.54
C LEU A 74 -3.36 -4.35 13.70
N LEU A 75 -2.02 -4.36 13.70
CA LEU A 75 -1.19 -5.57 13.72
C LEU A 75 -1.30 -6.37 15.04
N GLN A 76 -1.60 -5.70 16.16
CA GLN A 76 -1.81 -6.33 17.45
C GLN A 76 -3.30 -6.60 17.78
N SER A 77 -4.20 -6.37 16.85
CA SER A 77 -5.63 -6.59 17.06
C SER A 77 -5.97 -8.07 17.21
N GLN A 78 -6.36 -8.47 18.41
CA GLN A 78 -6.83 -9.83 18.69
C GLN A 78 -8.07 -10.21 17.87
N LYS A 79 -8.93 -9.22 17.57
CA LYS A 79 -10.08 -9.43 16.69
C LYS A 79 -9.63 -9.74 15.26
N LEU A 80 -8.65 -9.01 14.74
CA LEU A 80 -8.09 -9.26 13.41
C LEU A 80 -7.42 -10.64 13.38
N ALA A 81 -6.52 -10.93 14.32
CA ALA A 81 -5.82 -12.21 14.41
C ALA A 81 -6.78 -13.40 14.42
N ARG A 82 -7.88 -13.30 15.19
CA ARG A 82 -8.93 -14.31 15.21
C ARG A 82 -9.61 -14.47 13.84
N ILE A 83 -10.01 -13.37 13.21
CA ILE A 83 -10.67 -13.41 11.89
C ILE A 83 -9.75 -14.03 10.84
N LEU A 84 -8.48 -13.66 10.81
CA LEU A 84 -7.50 -14.23 9.89
C LEU A 84 -7.38 -15.74 10.08
N LYS A 85 -7.26 -16.19 11.33
CA LYS A 85 -7.14 -17.61 11.67
C LYS A 85 -8.41 -18.41 11.33
N GLU A 86 -9.60 -17.92 11.68
CA GLU A 86 -10.87 -18.58 11.43
C GLU A 86 -11.16 -18.75 9.93
N ASN A 87 -10.62 -17.89 9.07
CA ASN A 87 -10.86 -17.90 7.62
C ASN A 87 -9.66 -18.42 6.81
N ASP A 88 -8.60 -18.87 7.48
CA ASP A 88 -7.35 -19.30 6.86
C ASP A 88 -6.78 -18.23 5.91
N VAL A 89 -6.68 -17.01 6.42
CA VAL A 89 -6.18 -15.83 5.69
C VAL A 89 -4.84 -15.40 6.28
N LYS A 90 -3.86 -15.15 5.43
CA LYS A 90 -2.56 -14.55 5.78
C LYS A 90 -2.61 -13.04 5.53
N LEU A 91 -2.13 -12.24 6.47
CA LEU A 91 -1.89 -10.82 6.28
C LEU A 91 -0.39 -10.58 6.15
N ILE A 92 0.02 -10.00 5.04
CA ILE A 92 1.39 -9.55 4.79
C ILE A 92 1.44 -8.04 5.03
N PHE A 93 2.26 -7.61 5.98
CA PHE A 93 2.55 -6.19 6.18
C PHE A 93 3.87 -5.84 5.48
N TYR A 94 3.77 -5.00 4.46
CA TYR A 94 4.90 -4.58 3.64
C TYR A 94 5.13 -3.08 3.81
N ILE A 95 6.11 -2.72 4.62
CA ILE A 95 6.40 -1.32 4.90
C ILE A 95 7.09 -0.64 3.72
N HIS A 96 6.80 0.64 3.52
CA HIS A 96 7.43 1.43 2.45
C HIS A 96 8.97 1.45 2.59
N PRO A 97 9.75 1.38 1.49
CA PRO A 97 11.23 1.35 1.51
C PRO A 97 11.89 2.42 2.38
N LYS A 98 11.35 3.64 2.40
CA LYS A 98 11.84 4.74 3.25
C LYS A 98 11.72 4.46 4.76
N PHE A 99 10.89 3.52 5.16
CA PHE A 99 10.68 3.12 6.55
C PHE A 99 11.21 1.72 6.87
N LYS A 100 12.04 1.15 5.98
CA LYS A 100 12.59 -0.20 6.15
C LYS A 100 13.31 -0.41 7.49
N ASP A 101 14.00 0.63 7.97
CA ASP A 101 14.78 0.57 9.21
C ASP A 101 13.88 0.56 10.47
N TYR A 102 12.61 0.95 10.33
CA TYR A 102 11.63 0.88 11.43
C TYR A 102 10.82 -0.43 11.45
N LEU A 103 11.04 -1.34 10.50
CA LEU A 103 10.26 -2.59 10.45
C LEU A 103 10.43 -3.43 11.73
N SER A 104 11.63 -3.43 12.31
CA SER A 104 11.93 -4.14 13.55
C SER A 104 11.20 -3.59 14.79
N GLU A 105 10.67 -2.37 14.71
CA GLU A 105 9.88 -1.78 15.79
C GLU A 105 8.44 -2.33 15.84
N PHE A 106 7.97 -2.92 14.73
CA PHE A 106 6.62 -3.49 14.68
C PHE A 106 6.57 -4.90 15.28
N ASN A 107 5.50 -5.18 16.00
CA ASN A 107 5.21 -6.50 16.56
C ASN A 107 3.81 -6.94 16.12
N VAL A 108 3.63 -8.22 15.93
CA VAL A 108 2.37 -8.81 15.45
C VAL A 108 1.71 -9.70 16.51
N SER A 109 0.39 -9.85 16.41
CA SER A 109 -0.38 -10.80 17.22
C SER A 109 -0.91 -11.92 16.34
N GLY A 110 -0.36 -13.13 16.53
CA GLY A 110 -0.80 -14.34 15.85
C GLY A 110 0.04 -14.72 14.63
N ASP A 111 -0.05 -16.00 14.29
CA ASP A 111 0.82 -16.64 13.28
C ASP A 111 0.42 -16.32 11.83
N ASN A 112 -0.77 -15.74 11.65
CA ASN A 112 -1.29 -15.39 10.32
C ASN A 112 -0.87 -13.99 9.84
N ILE A 113 -0.04 -13.26 10.60
CA ILE A 113 0.46 -11.93 10.23
C ILE A 113 1.97 -12.00 10.06
N GLU A 114 2.44 -11.60 8.90
CA GLU A 114 3.86 -11.60 8.55
C GLU A 114 4.35 -10.20 8.21
N LEU A 115 5.48 -9.81 8.79
CA LEU A 115 6.21 -8.58 8.43
C LEU A 115 7.25 -8.94 7.37
N ILE A 116 7.12 -8.42 6.16
CA ILE A 116 8.08 -8.69 5.08
C ILE A 116 9.04 -7.52 4.93
N PRO A 117 10.37 -7.76 5.09
CA PRO A 117 11.39 -6.75 4.81
C PRO A 117 11.39 -6.34 3.34
N PHE A 118 11.65 -5.05 3.10
CA PHE A 118 11.82 -4.55 1.74
C PHE A 118 12.94 -5.29 1.01
N GLY A 119 12.66 -5.72 -0.22
CA GLY A 119 13.62 -6.41 -1.08
C GLY A 119 13.68 -7.93 -0.90
N THR A 120 12.93 -8.51 0.03
CA THR A 120 12.83 -9.98 0.19
C THR A 120 12.05 -10.62 -0.97
N GLU A 121 10.94 -10.03 -1.34
CA GLU A 121 10.12 -10.42 -2.49
C GLU A 121 9.73 -9.18 -3.29
N PRO A 122 9.75 -9.20 -4.63
CA PRO A 122 9.30 -8.08 -5.44
C PRO A 122 7.83 -7.75 -5.16
N LEU A 123 7.51 -6.47 -4.97
CA LEU A 123 6.16 -6.02 -4.62
C LEU A 123 5.11 -6.45 -5.65
N ASN A 124 5.44 -6.41 -6.94
CA ASN A 124 4.54 -6.86 -8.00
C ASN A 124 4.16 -8.35 -7.86
N GLU A 125 5.08 -9.21 -7.41
CA GLU A 125 4.78 -10.62 -7.17
C GLU A 125 3.84 -10.81 -5.97
N ILE A 126 4.01 -10.00 -4.91
CA ILE A 126 3.07 -10.02 -3.77
C ILE A 126 1.69 -9.53 -4.21
N MET A 127 1.61 -8.46 -5.01
CA MET A 127 0.34 -7.92 -5.53
C MET A 127 -0.40 -8.93 -6.42
N LYS A 128 0.33 -9.66 -7.27
CA LYS A 128 -0.26 -10.72 -8.11
C LYS A 128 -0.90 -11.84 -7.27
N LYS A 129 -0.29 -12.20 -6.14
CA LYS A 129 -0.75 -13.28 -5.26
C LYS A 129 -1.82 -12.84 -4.26
N CYS A 130 -1.85 -11.56 -3.86
CA CYS A 130 -2.80 -11.12 -2.86
C CYS A 130 -4.24 -11.17 -3.37
N SER A 131 -5.18 -11.39 -2.44
CA SER A 131 -6.64 -11.38 -2.72
C SER A 131 -7.28 -10.04 -2.38
N MET A 132 -6.57 -9.18 -1.63
CA MET A 132 -7.06 -7.88 -1.17
C MET A 132 -5.88 -7.00 -0.77
N LEU A 133 -6.04 -5.68 -0.94
CA LEU A 133 -5.10 -4.66 -0.44
C LEU A 133 -5.73 -3.86 0.69
N ILE A 134 -4.96 -3.62 1.75
CA ILE A 134 -5.21 -2.57 2.74
C ILE A 134 -4.13 -1.51 2.56
N THR A 135 -4.51 -0.29 2.24
CA THR A 135 -3.57 0.82 2.06
C THR A 135 -4.17 2.13 2.59
N ASP A 136 -3.52 3.25 2.36
CA ASP A 136 -4.02 4.57 2.78
C ASP A 136 -4.04 5.57 1.61
N TYR A 137 -2.89 6.03 1.09
CA TYR A 137 -2.78 7.03 0.02
C TYR A 137 -1.89 6.55 -1.13
N SER A 138 -1.50 5.29 -1.14
CA SER A 138 -0.55 4.73 -2.10
C SER A 138 -1.19 4.54 -3.48
N SER A 139 -0.47 4.96 -4.52
CA SER A 139 -0.85 4.69 -5.91
C SER A 139 -0.86 3.20 -6.29
N VAL A 140 -0.31 2.32 -5.45
CA VAL A 140 -0.39 0.86 -5.63
C VAL A 140 -1.85 0.36 -5.65
N CYS A 141 -2.78 1.13 -5.11
CA CYS A 141 -4.21 0.81 -5.20
C CYS A 141 -4.69 0.66 -6.65
N TRP A 142 -4.13 1.43 -7.59
CA TRP A 142 -4.48 1.34 -9.01
C TRP A 142 -4.01 0.03 -9.63
N ASP A 143 -2.84 -0.47 -9.24
CA ASP A 143 -2.31 -1.75 -9.72
C ASP A 143 -3.17 -2.92 -9.22
N VAL A 144 -3.60 -2.87 -7.97
CA VAL A 144 -4.47 -3.89 -7.38
C VAL A 144 -5.90 -3.81 -7.93
N CYS A 145 -6.42 -2.59 -8.16
CA CYS A 145 -7.71 -2.41 -8.86
C CYS A 145 -7.66 -2.91 -10.31
N TYR A 146 -6.53 -2.76 -10.99
CA TYR A 146 -6.34 -3.31 -12.34
C TYR A 146 -6.44 -4.85 -12.36
N LEU A 147 -6.02 -5.50 -11.28
CA LEU A 147 -6.19 -6.96 -11.09
C LEU A 147 -7.60 -7.37 -10.64
N ASP A 148 -8.57 -6.44 -10.63
CA ASP A 148 -9.95 -6.65 -10.16
C ASP A 148 -10.05 -7.14 -8.70
N LYS A 149 -9.13 -6.68 -7.85
CA LYS A 149 -9.06 -7.05 -6.43
C LYS A 149 -9.55 -5.91 -5.53
N PRO A 150 -10.25 -6.23 -4.42
CA PRO A 150 -10.74 -5.22 -3.50
C PRO A 150 -9.61 -4.46 -2.80
N VAL A 151 -9.83 -3.16 -2.62
CA VAL A 151 -8.93 -2.26 -1.88
C VAL A 151 -9.69 -1.64 -0.71
N LEU A 152 -9.10 -1.70 0.47
CA LEU A 152 -9.58 -1.02 1.67
C LEU A 152 -8.64 0.11 2.05
N PHE A 153 -9.18 1.31 2.25
CA PHE A 153 -8.42 2.48 2.65
C PHE A 153 -8.46 2.67 4.16
N TYR A 154 -7.29 2.68 4.81
CA TYR A 154 -7.11 2.91 6.25
C TYR A 154 -6.49 4.29 6.48
N GLN A 155 -7.31 5.33 6.39
CA GLN A 155 -6.92 6.74 6.34
C GLN A 155 -7.20 7.44 7.68
N PHE A 156 -6.42 7.17 8.71
CA PHE A 156 -6.60 7.70 10.07
C PHE A 156 -6.04 9.14 10.25
N ASP A 157 -5.21 9.62 9.32
CA ASP A 157 -4.52 10.91 9.38
C ASP A 157 -4.76 11.76 8.13
N TYR A 158 -5.97 11.65 7.54
CA TYR A 158 -6.30 12.25 6.24
C TYR A 158 -5.99 13.75 6.18
N ASP A 159 -6.42 14.55 7.18
CA ASP A 159 -6.23 15.99 7.16
C ASP A 159 -4.74 16.36 7.22
N MET A 160 -3.96 15.69 8.05
CA MET A 160 -2.52 15.89 8.15
C MET A 160 -1.82 15.50 6.84
N TYR A 161 -2.21 14.37 6.26
CA TYR A 161 -1.65 13.92 4.99
C TYR A 161 -1.91 14.93 3.88
N MET A 162 -3.13 15.42 3.75
CA MET A 162 -3.51 16.43 2.76
C MET A 162 -2.79 17.76 2.96
N GLN A 163 -2.55 18.20 4.20
CA GLN A 163 -1.75 19.40 4.47
C GLN A 163 -0.29 19.25 4.05
N ALA A 164 0.29 18.06 4.18
CA ALA A 164 1.70 17.80 3.86
C ALA A 164 1.96 17.47 2.38
N HIS A 165 0.99 16.88 1.70
CA HIS A 165 1.12 16.38 0.33
C HIS A 165 0.05 16.91 -0.64
N GLY A 166 -0.96 17.62 -0.14
CA GLY A 166 -2.06 18.11 -0.92
C GLY A 166 -1.69 19.36 -1.69
N SER A 167 -2.15 19.52 -2.77
CA SER A 167 -3.24 19.59 -3.69
C SER A 167 -2.77 19.64 -5.11
#